data_00f3e30a67f310b2fb16c7eafb867300
#
_entry.id   00f3e30a67f310b2fb16c7eafb867300
#
_cell.length_a   1.000
_cell.length_b   1.000
_cell.length_c   1.000
_cell.angle_alpha   90.00
_cell.angle_beta   90.00
_cell.angle_gamma   90.00
#
_symmetry.space_group_name_H-M   'P 1'
#
loop_
_entity.id
_entity.type
_entity.pdbx_description
1 polymer ?
#
loop_
_entity_poly.entity_id
_entity_poly.type
_entity_poly.pdbx_seq_one_letter_code
_entity_poly.pdbx_strand_id
1 'polypeptide(L)'
;MGKHDKLGYRLGLILTRLNNGESLAVRELSEEFNVCEKTIRRDLTQRLSYLNLIRQNGRYRLSDGVLGQRSNADLRHFTRILGIEGLFPRWDDRLLSILLGNTKNTPFLIKQRPYENCGSFMSILNVLSDAILSQKKVNFNYKDKEFRAVEPYRLVNDNGLWYLAAAHDSTLKSFVISSVKDVCMSNISFRIIPEINEKIEKTDGIWYSEDLIEALISVSAHVAPWFTHRHLLPGQEIIHTSRSGDLLVISRVTHTDQIMPLMKYWIPDVEVIQPASIRQQLAEDIQSALKRYTQPSNAP
;
A
#
# COMPACT_ATOMS: atom_id res chain seq x y z
N MET A 1 -31.66 41.40 -3.92
CA MET A 1 -31.40 39.95 -4.08
C MET A 1 -32.73 39.28 -4.41
N GLY A 2 -32.86 38.74 -5.63
CA GLY A 2 -34.11 38.15 -6.12
C GLY A 2 -34.45 36.83 -5.40
N LYS A 3 -35.74 36.43 -5.48
CA LYS A 3 -36.21 35.15 -4.83
C LYS A 3 -35.42 33.91 -5.32
N HIS A 4 -34.87 33.93 -6.54
CA HIS A 4 -34.07 32.85 -7.12
C HIS A 4 -32.66 32.76 -6.51
N ASP A 5 -32.03 33.89 -6.18
CA ASP A 5 -30.70 33.92 -5.58
C ASP A 5 -30.68 33.26 -4.16
N LYS A 6 -31.76 33.50 -3.41
CA LYS A 6 -31.91 32.89 -2.07
C LYS A 6 -32.10 31.36 -2.13
N LEU A 7 -32.76 30.83 -3.18
CA LEU A 7 -32.95 29.39 -3.36
C LEU A 7 -31.63 28.71 -3.74
N GLY A 8 -30.93 29.24 -4.73
CA GLY A 8 -29.63 28.70 -5.18
C GLY A 8 -28.60 28.68 -4.05
N TYR A 9 -28.48 29.78 -3.31
CA TYR A 9 -27.61 29.87 -2.14
C TYR A 9 -27.94 28.82 -1.06
N ARG A 10 -29.23 28.69 -0.72
CA ARG A 10 -29.70 27.71 0.27
C ARG A 10 -29.41 26.27 -0.14
N LEU A 11 -29.75 25.89 -1.40
CA LEU A 11 -29.46 24.55 -1.92
C LEU A 11 -27.96 24.28 -1.99
N GLY A 12 -27.17 25.28 -2.38
CA GLY A 12 -25.72 25.18 -2.42
C GLY A 12 -25.11 24.90 -1.03
N LEU A 13 -25.55 25.64 0.01
CA LEU A 13 -25.09 25.39 1.38
C LEU A 13 -25.53 24.02 1.91
N ILE A 14 -26.79 23.62 1.66
CA ILE A 14 -27.29 22.30 2.05
C ILE A 14 -26.44 21.20 1.39
N LEU A 15 -26.15 21.31 0.09
CA LEU A 15 -25.30 20.39 -0.66
C LEU A 15 -23.88 20.32 -0.08
N THR A 16 -23.28 21.48 0.17
CA THR A 16 -21.91 21.55 0.74
C THR A 16 -21.85 20.83 2.10
N ARG A 17 -22.82 21.08 2.97
CA ARG A 17 -22.86 20.44 4.31
C ARG A 17 -23.12 18.95 4.22
N LEU A 18 -24.03 18.50 3.34
CA LEU A 18 -24.25 17.06 3.11
C LEU A 18 -23.01 16.37 2.54
N ASN A 19 -22.26 17.03 1.62
CA ASN A 19 -21.01 16.52 1.08
C ASN A 19 -19.88 16.48 2.13
N ASN A 20 -19.91 17.36 3.11
CA ASN A 20 -19.00 17.33 4.25
C ASN A 20 -19.37 16.25 5.30
N GLY A 21 -20.41 15.44 5.02
CA GLY A 21 -20.84 14.35 5.93
C GLY A 21 -21.73 14.81 7.08
N GLU A 22 -22.22 16.06 7.06
CA GLU A 22 -23.10 16.55 8.11
C GLU A 22 -24.49 15.88 8.06
N SER A 23 -25.05 15.64 9.23
CA SER A 23 -26.46 15.25 9.40
C SER A 23 -27.30 16.48 9.67
N LEU A 24 -28.24 16.79 8.78
CA LEU A 24 -29.02 18.04 8.79
C LEU A 24 -30.44 17.82 9.32
N ALA A 25 -30.84 18.60 10.33
CA ALA A 25 -32.20 18.61 10.84
C ALA A 25 -33.03 19.68 10.14
N VAL A 26 -34.28 19.32 9.78
CA VAL A 26 -35.20 20.23 9.08
C VAL A 26 -35.45 21.52 9.88
N ARG A 27 -35.60 21.39 11.21
CA ARG A 27 -35.82 22.51 12.10
C ARG A 27 -34.63 23.48 12.13
N GLU A 28 -33.41 22.96 12.30
CA GLU A 28 -32.19 23.79 12.31
C GLU A 28 -32.03 24.57 10.98
N LEU A 29 -32.26 23.90 9.84
CA LEU A 29 -32.20 24.55 8.55
C LEU A 29 -33.32 25.58 8.35
N SER A 30 -34.51 25.34 8.90
CA SER A 30 -35.64 26.29 8.80
C SER A 30 -35.36 27.56 9.56
N GLU A 31 -34.75 27.47 10.74
CA GLU A 31 -34.31 28.60 11.57
C GLU A 31 -33.15 29.36 10.88
N GLU A 32 -32.13 28.65 10.41
CA GLU A 32 -30.94 29.23 9.77
C GLU A 32 -31.29 30.02 8.50
N PHE A 33 -32.12 29.44 7.64
CA PHE A 33 -32.50 30.08 6.36
C PHE A 33 -33.74 30.97 6.45
N ASN A 34 -34.33 31.10 7.64
CA ASN A 34 -35.56 31.87 7.88
C ASN A 34 -36.69 31.50 6.90
N VAL A 35 -36.94 30.20 6.76
CA VAL A 35 -38.04 29.63 5.91
C VAL A 35 -38.79 28.57 6.70
N CYS A 36 -40.04 28.29 6.31
CA CYS A 36 -40.84 27.28 7.01
C CYS A 36 -40.25 25.85 6.74
N GLU A 37 -40.41 24.95 7.72
CA GLU A 37 -39.97 23.55 7.62
C GLU A 37 -40.49 22.83 6.36
N LYS A 38 -41.71 23.17 5.89
CA LYS A 38 -42.26 22.63 4.65
C LYS A 38 -41.39 22.95 3.44
N THR A 39 -40.79 24.15 3.41
CA THR A 39 -39.87 24.55 2.34
C THR A 39 -38.57 23.71 2.38
N ILE A 40 -37.98 23.52 3.56
CA ILE A 40 -36.77 22.70 3.74
C ILE A 40 -37.06 21.23 3.38
N ARG A 41 -38.21 20.69 3.82
CA ARG A 41 -38.61 19.32 3.43
C ARG A 41 -38.72 19.19 1.92
N ARG A 42 -39.34 20.18 1.25
CA ARG A 42 -39.42 20.20 -0.21
C ARG A 42 -38.02 20.29 -0.87
N ASP A 43 -37.13 21.06 -0.31
CA ASP A 43 -35.75 21.15 -0.81
C ASP A 43 -35.06 19.79 -0.73
N LEU A 44 -35.12 19.10 0.41
CA LEU A 44 -34.46 17.82 0.63
C LEU A 44 -35.10 16.66 -0.14
N THR A 45 -36.46 16.61 -0.24
CA THR A 45 -37.16 15.45 -0.80
C THR A 45 -37.57 15.57 -2.25
N GLN A 46 -37.67 16.80 -2.79
CA GLN A 46 -38.08 17.04 -4.18
C GLN A 46 -36.97 17.66 -5.01
N ARG A 47 -36.31 18.71 -4.53
CA ARG A 47 -35.28 19.41 -5.30
C ARG A 47 -33.92 18.70 -5.27
N LEU A 48 -33.61 18.05 -4.16
CA LEU A 48 -32.41 17.22 -3.98
C LEU A 48 -32.73 15.72 -4.01
N SER A 49 -33.86 15.33 -4.62
CA SER A 49 -34.29 13.92 -4.71
C SER A 49 -33.33 13.01 -5.50
N TYR A 50 -32.47 13.59 -6.35
CA TYR A 50 -31.44 12.87 -7.07
C TYR A 50 -30.27 12.44 -6.16
N LEU A 51 -30.18 12.99 -4.92
CA LEU A 51 -29.23 12.55 -3.91
C LEU A 51 -29.83 11.37 -3.14
N ASN A 52 -29.01 10.35 -2.89
CA ASN A 52 -29.40 9.23 -2.05
C ASN A 52 -29.41 9.65 -0.56
N LEU A 53 -30.41 10.47 -0.19
CA LEU A 53 -30.57 10.93 1.19
C LEU A 53 -31.26 9.87 2.03
N ILE A 54 -30.65 9.52 3.15
CA ILE A 54 -31.26 8.71 4.20
C ILE A 54 -31.70 9.59 5.38
N ARG A 55 -32.86 9.23 5.96
CA ARG A 55 -33.38 9.88 7.14
C ARG A 55 -33.21 8.96 8.36
N GLN A 56 -32.39 9.40 9.32
CA GLN A 56 -32.15 8.66 10.55
C GLN A 56 -32.28 9.63 11.73
N ASN A 57 -33.02 9.25 12.75
CA ASN A 57 -33.26 10.06 13.95
C ASN A 57 -33.76 11.50 13.64
N GLY A 58 -34.62 11.65 12.62
CA GLY A 58 -35.13 12.96 12.22
C GLY A 58 -34.18 13.88 11.44
N ARG A 59 -32.97 13.43 11.20
CA ARG A 59 -31.93 14.15 10.43
C ARG A 59 -31.74 13.52 9.05
N TYR A 60 -31.38 14.33 8.06
CA TYR A 60 -31.06 13.89 6.72
C TYR A 60 -29.56 13.88 6.51
N ARG A 61 -29.01 12.82 5.94
CA ARG A 61 -27.61 12.70 5.50
C ARG A 61 -27.52 11.97 4.16
N LEU A 62 -26.39 12.09 3.46
CA LEU A 62 -26.12 11.24 2.31
C LEU A 62 -26.01 9.78 2.76
N SER A 63 -26.47 8.85 1.92
CA SER A 63 -26.23 7.43 2.17
C SER A 63 -24.73 7.15 2.18
N ASP A 64 -24.31 6.20 3.02
CA ASP A 64 -22.93 5.81 3.15
C ASP A 64 -22.39 5.15 1.86
N GLY A 65 -22.15 5.96 0.84
CA GLY A 65 -21.28 5.56 -0.27
C GLY A 65 -19.84 5.73 0.19
N VAL A 66 -19.08 4.64 0.22
CA VAL A 66 -17.73 4.59 0.79
C VAL A 66 -16.79 5.69 0.26
N LEU A 67 -17.06 6.24 -0.93
CA LEU A 67 -16.26 7.30 -1.55
C LEU A 67 -16.99 8.65 -1.68
N GLY A 68 -18.33 8.70 -1.55
CA GLY A 68 -19.11 9.92 -1.78
C GLY A 68 -19.02 10.98 -0.67
N GLN A 69 -18.40 10.66 0.48
CA GLN A 69 -18.20 11.56 1.61
C GLN A 69 -16.73 11.79 1.96
N ARG A 70 -15.82 11.35 1.09
CA ARG A 70 -14.38 11.46 1.36
C ARG A 70 -13.81 12.72 0.74
N SER A 71 -13.00 13.43 1.51
CA SER A 71 -12.27 14.59 1.02
C SER A 71 -11.12 14.17 0.09
N ASN A 72 -10.61 15.10 -0.71
CA ASN A 72 -9.41 14.87 -1.50
C ASN A 72 -8.20 14.47 -0.63
N ALA A 73 -8.17 14.91 0.63
CA ALA A 73 -7.16 14.47 1.60
C ALA A 73 -7.28 12.99 1.95
N ASP A 74 -8.50 12.48 2.15
CA ASP A 74 -8.75 11.06 2.41
C ASP A 74 -8.35 10.19 1.21
N LEU A 75 -8.66 10.66 -0.01
CA LEU A 75 -8.26 9.97 -1.24
C LEU A 75 -6.73 9.93 -1.40
N ARG A 76 -6.02 11.03 -1.12
CA ARG A 76 -4.55 11.04 -1.12
C ARG A 76 -3.97 10.11 -0.05
N HIS A 77 -4.56 10.09 1.14
CA HIS A 77 -4.16 9.15 2.18
C HIS A 77 -4.35 7.69 1.72
N PHE A 78 -5.48 7.39 1.08
CA PHE A 78 -5.78 6.08 0.50
C PHE A 78 -4.75 5.69 -0.58
N THR A 79 -4.41 6.60 -1.51
CA THR A 79 -3.41 6.32 -2.56
C THR A 79 -2.01 6.09 -1.99
N ARG A 80 -1.66 6.76 -0.89
CA ARG A 80 -0.39 6.55 -0.18
C ARG A 80 -0.35 5.16 0.47
N ILE A 81 -1.42 4.77 1.19
CA ILE A 81 -1.50 3.43 1.79
C ILE A 81 -1.39 2.33 0.74
N LEU A 82 -1.99 2.53 -0.45
CA LEU A 82 -1.90 1.58 -1.56
C LEU A 82 -0.56 1.62 -2.31
N GLY A 83 0.35 2.52 -1.97
CA GLY A 83 1.63 2.67 -2.67
C GLY A 83 1.51 3.16 -4.11
N ILE A 84 0.36 3.74 -4.50
CA ILE A 84 0.10 4.21 -5.86
C ILE A 84 0.28 5.72 -6.02
N GLU A 85 0.69 6.42 -4.98
CA GLU A 85 0.85 7.88 -4.99
C GLU A 85 1.80 8.36 -6.11
N GLY A 86 2.87 7.60 -6.37
CA GLY A 86 3.86 7.90 -7.41
C GLY A 86 3.44 7.55 -8.85
N LEU A 87 2.27 6.91 -9.07
CA LEU A 87 1.83 6.55 -10.43
C LEU A 87 1.48 7.77 -11.28
N PHE A 88 1.07 8.87 -10.65
CA PHE A 88 0.69 10.09 -11.34
C PHE A 88 1.46 11.28 -10.76
N PRO A 89 1.91 12.22 -11.61
CA PRO A 89 2.70 13.37 -11.16
C PRO A 89 1.90 14.33 -10.28
N ARG A 90 0.58 14.30 -10.37
CA ARG A 90 -0.33 15.12 -9.57
C ARG A 90 -1.67 14.42 -9.39
N TRP A 91 -2.18 14.44 -8.16
CA TRP A 91 -3.51 13.96 -7.78
C TRP A 91 -4.45 15.16 -7.62
N ASP A 92 -4.86 15.76 -8.76
CA ASP A 92 -5.79 16.87 -8.79
C ASP A 92 -7.25 16.39 -9.00
N ASP A 93 -8.19 17.32 -8.88
CA ASP A 93 -9.62 17.03 -8.99
C ASP A 93 -10.01 16.50 -10.39
N ARG A 94 -9.28 16.90 -11.44
CA ARG A 94 -9.49 16.39 -12.79
C ARG A 94 -9.12 14.92 -12.89
N LEU A 95 -7.94 14.55 -12.41
CA LEU A 95 -7.51 13.15 -12.38
C LEU A 95 -8.45 12.31 -11.55
N LEU A 96 -8.78 12.77 -10.33
CA LEU A 96 -9.70 12.07 -9.45
C LEU A 96 -11.09 11.88 -10.09
N SER A 97 -11.62 12.89 -10.78
CA SER A 97 -12.91 12.76 -11.46
C SER A 97 -12.89 11.72 -12.60
N ILE A 98 -11.75 11.58 -13.29
CA ILE A 98 -11.56 10.54 -14.32
C ILE A 98 -11.46 9.15 -13.68
N LEU A 99 -10.67 8.99 -12.61
CA LEU A 99 -10.44 7.69 -11.96
C LEU A 99 -11.67 7.18 -11.21
N LEU A 100 -12.45 8.10 -10.60
CA LEU A 100 -13.68 7.77 -9.85
C LEU A 100 -14.91 7.79 -10.74
N GLY A 101 -14.81 8.35 -11.94
CA GLY A 101 -15.90 8.41 -12.91
C GLY A 101 -16.29 7.02 -13.42
N ASN A 102 -17.59 6.75 -13.46
CA ASN A 102 -18.13 5.46 -13.94
C ASN A 102 -18.17 5.43 -15.49
N THR A 103 -17.05 5.72 -16.14
CA THR A 103 -16.93 5.69 -17.60
C THR A 103 -16.38 4.34 -18.06
N LYS A 104 -17.08 3.71 -19.02
CA LYS A 104 -16.64 2.44 -19.62
C LYS A 104 -15.25 2.53 -20.30
N ASN A 105 -14.79 3.74 -20.63
CA ASN A 105 -13.52 3.99 -21.31
C ASN A 105 -12.67 4.95 -20.49
N THR A 106 -12.07 4.44 -19.41
CA THR A 106 -11.04 5.21 -18.69
C THR A 106 -9.77 5.27 -19.52
N PRO A 107 -9.08 6.42 -19.63
CA PRO A 107 -7.83 6.54 -20.39
C PRO A 107 -6.64 5.84 -19.74
N PHE A 108 -6.80 5.31 -18.53
CA PHE A 108 -5.74 4.69 -17.74
C PHE A 108 -6.02 3.21 -17.53
N LEU A 109 -4.99 2.38 -17.78
CA LEU A 109 -4.98 0.96 -17.48
C LEU A 109 -3.67 0.64 -16.76
N ILE A 110 -3.76 0.25 -15.47
CA ILE A 110 -2.61 -0.12 -14.66
C ILE A 110 -2.50 -1.65 -14.68
N LYS A 111 -1.40 -2.17 -15.23
CA LYS A 111 -1.08 -3.60 -15.21
C LYS A 111 -0.09 -3.84 -14.08
N GLN A 112 -0.52 -4.54 -13.05
CA GLN A 112 0.31 -4.92 -11.91
C GLN A 112 0.76 -6.38 -12.03
N ARG A 113 1.77 -6.76 -11.24
CA ARG A 113 2.15 -8.17 -11.08
C ARG A 113 1.02 -8.92 -10.38
N PRO A 114 0.88 -10.24 -10.61
CA PRO A 114 -0.10 -11.05 -9.89
C PRO A 114 0.14 -10.97 -8.38
N TYR A 115 -0.95 -10.85 -7.63
CA TYR A 115 -0.96 -10.96 -6.17
C TYR A 115 -1.26 -12.40 -5.76
N GLU A 116 -0.81 -12.81 -4.58
CA GLU A 116 -1.24 -14.09 -4.02
C GLU A 116 -2.76 -14.09 -3.73
N ASN A 117 -3.35 -15.26 -3.77
CA ASN A 117 -4.78 -15.41 -3.47
C ASN A 117 -5.01 -15.31 -1.95
N CYS A 118 -5.44 -14.15 -1.49
CA CYS A 118 -5.71 -13.89 -0.08
C CYS A 118 -6.92 -14.64 0.48
N GLY A 119 -7.76 -15.25 -0.35
CA GLY A 119 -8.97 -15.95 0.08
C GLY A 119 -8.70 -17.08 1.07
N SER A 120 -7.57 -17.77 0.94
CA SER A 120 -7.17 -18.87 1.82
C SER A 120 -6.75 -18.47 3.24
N PHE A 121 -6.36 -17.21 3.44
CA PHE A 121 -5.88 -16.72 4.75
C PHE A 121 -6.56 -15.40 5.19
N MET A 122 -7.73 -15.08 4.63
CA MET A 122 -8.46 -13.86 4.98
C MET A 122 -8.82 -13.82 6.48
N SER A 123 -9.18 -14.96 7.08
CA SER A 123 -9.44 -15.05 8.52
C SER A 123 -8.22 -14.69 9.35
N ILE A 124 -7.03 -15.09 8.92
CA ILE A 124 -5.76 -14.76 9.58
C ILE A 124 -5.49 -13.25 9.47
N LEU A 125 -5.69 -12.66 8.28
CA LEU A 125 -5.55 -11.21 8.08
C LEU A 125 -6.48 -10.42 9.02
N ASN A 126 -7.73 -10.85 9.17
CA ASN A 126 -8.69 -10.18 10.04
C ASN A 126 -8.24 -10.23 11.51
N VAL A 127 -7.87 -11.41 12.02
CA VAL A 127 -7.38 -11.56 13.42
C VAL A 127 -6.14 -10.70 13.66
N LEU A 128 -5.19 -10.69 12.71
CA LEU A 128 -3.97 -9.88 12.83
C LEU A 128 -4.29 -8.37 12.76
N SER A 129 -5.20 -7.94 11.88
CA SER A 129 -5.65 -6.56 11.80
C SER A 129 -6.28 -6.08 13.10
N ASP A 130 -7.18 -6.90 13.69
CA ASP A 130 -7.82 -6.60 14.97
C ASP A 130 -6.81 -6.53 16.10
N ALA A 131 -5.82 -7.44 16.10
CA ALA A 131 -4.75 -7.45 17.10
C ALA A 131 -3.86 -6.19 17.00
N ILE A 132 -3.50 -5.76 15.80
CA ILE A 132 -2.73 -4.53 15.56
C ILE A 132 -3.52 -3.31 16.05
N LEU A 133 -4.80 -3.18 15.62
CA LEU A 133 -5.65 -2.06 15.99
C LEU A 133 -5.90 -1.99 17.50
N SER A 134 -6.05 -3.14 18.17
CA SER A 134 -6.28 -3.22 19.62
C SER A 134 -4.99 -3.31 20.44
N GLN A 135 -3.80 -3.28 19.80
CA GLN A 135 -2.48 -3.39 20.43
C GLN A 135 -2.37 -4.62 21.33
N LYS A 136 -2.81 -5.78 20.83
CA LYS A 136 -2.76 -7.05 21.55
C LYS A 136 -1.76 -8.00 20.93
N LYS A 137 -1.04 -8.75 21.79
CA LYS A 137 -0.12 -9.77 21.35
C LYS A 137 -0.86 -10.95 20.72
N VAL A 138 -0.18 -11.66 19.82
CA VAL A 138 -0.71 -12.84 19.13
C VAL A 138 0.16 -14.05 19.36
N ASN A 139 -0.44 -15.23 19.26
CA ASN A 139 0.25 -16.51 19.20
C ASN A 139 -0.10 -17.19 17.89
N PHE A 140 0.84 -17.89 17.28
CA PHE A 140 0.62 -18.62 16.03
C PHE A 140 1.72 -19.66 15.78
N ASN A 141 1.45 -20.59 14.87
CA ASN A 141 2.41 -21.54 14.34
C ASN A 141 2.97 -21.03 13.01
N TYR A 142 4.30 -21.11 12.83
CA TYR A 142 4.99 -20.68 11.61
C TYR A 142 6.15 -21.63 11.28
N LYS A 143 6.11 -22.29 10.12
CA LYS A 143 7.16 -23.24 9.70
C LYS A 143 7.53 -24.24 10.81
N ASP A 144 6.53 -24.91 11.35
CA ASP A 144 6.64 -25.95 12.40
C ASP A 144 7.20 -25.46 13.74
N LYS A 145 7.23 -24.14 13.97
CA LYS A 145 7.59 -23.51 15.23
C LYS A 145 6.42 -22.74 15.81
N GLU A 146 6.23 -22.84 17.11
CA GLU A 146 5.26 -22.03 17.83
C GLU A 146 5.89 -20.69 18.23
N PHE A 147 5.16 -19.61 17.93
CA PHE A 147 5.50 -18.26 18.34
C PHE A 147 4.45 -17.76 19.32
N ARG A 148 4.88 -17.37 20.50
CA ARG A 148 4.01 -16.88 21.59
C ARG A 148 4.34 -15.44 21.95
N ALA A 149 3.30 -14.72 22.39
CA ALA A 149 3.42 -13.32 22.85
C ALA A 149 4.07 -12.37 21.81
N VAL A 150 3.86 -12.64 20.53
CA VAL A 150 4.35 -11.81 19.43
C VAL A 150 3.60 -10.48 19.40
N GLU A 151 4.29 -9.38 19.22
CA GLU A 151 3.77 -8.03 19.13
C GLU A 151 3.57 -7.65 17.65
N PRO A 152 2.34 -7.67 17.12
CA PRO A 152 2.07 -7.38 15.72
C PRO A 152 2.06 -5.86 15.50
N TYR A 153 2.88 -5.37 14.56
CA TYR A 153 2.97 -3.94 14.25
C TYR A 153 2.27 -3.56 12.96
N ARG A 154 2.52 -4.28 11.85
CA ARG A 154 1.98 -3.95 10.54
C ARG A 154 1.76 -5.19 9.68
N LEU A 155 0.75 -5.10 8.80
CA LEU A 155 0.60 -5.98 7.66
C LEU A 155 1.22 -5.27 6.46
N VAL A 156 2.23 -5.88 5.85
CA VAL A 156 3.02 -5.32 4.75
C VAL A 156 2.80 -6.17 3.51
N ASN A 157 2.35 -5.57 2.41
CA ASN A 157 2.35 -6.25 1.12
C ASN A 157 3.62 -5.87 0.38
N ASP A 158 4.50 -6.83 0.16
CA ASP A 158 5.71 -6.65 -0.60
C ASP A 158 5.72 -7.57 -1.82
N ASN A 159 5.83 -6.97 -3.01
CA ASN A 159 5.81 -7.68 -4.30
C ASN A 159 4.65 -8.68 -4.47
N GLY A 160 3.47 -8.38 -3.91
CA GLY A 160 2.26 -9.20 -4.03
C GLY A 160 2.10 -10.27 -2.97
N LEU A 161 3.04 -10.40 -2.03
CA LEU A 161 2.97 -11.29 -0.87
C LEU A 161 2.68 -10.50 0.41
N TRP A 162 1.85 -11.06 1.28
CA TRP A 162 1.54 -10.45 2.56
C TRP A 162 2.44 -10.96 3.68
N TYR A 163 2.94 -10.03 4.46
CA TYR A 163 3.81 -10.26 5.61
C TYR A 163 3.24 -9.61 6.86
N LEU A 164 3.45 -10.25 7.99
CA LEU A 164 3.30 -9.64 9.30
C LEU A 164 4.68 -9.12 9.74
N ALA A 165 4.82 -7.82 9.90
CA ALA A 165 5.94 -7.21 10.60
C ALA A 165 5.61 -7.20 12.10
N ALA A 166 6.40 -7.90 12.91
CA ALA A 166 6.13 -8.09 14.32
C ALA A 166 7.42 -8.17 15.16
N ALA A 167 7.37 -7.68 16.39
CA ALA A 167 8.45 -7.88 17.34
C ALA A 167 8.24 -9.18 18.14
N HIS A 168 9.29 -9.95 18.26
CA HIS A 168 9.35 -11.15 19.07
C HIS A 168 10.73 -11.26 19.71
N ASP A 169 10.78 -11.38 21.04
CA ASP A 169 12.03 -11.38 21.82
C ASP A 169 12.91 -10.16 21.48
N SER A 170 12.29 -8.97 21.51
CA SER A 170 12.93 -7.68 21.20
C SER A 170 13.52 -7.56 19.78
N THR A 171 13.23 -8.51 18.91
CA THR A 171 13.71 -8.51 17.51
C THR A 171 12.55 -8.33 16.56
N LEU A 172 12.67 -7.37 15.64
CA LEU A 172 11.70 -7.16 14.56
C LEU A 172 11.89 -8.24 13.48
N LYS A 173 10.82 -8.96 13.17
CA LYS A 173 10.79 -10.09 12.25
C LYS A 173 9.64 -9.93 11.24
N SER A 174 9.79 -10.58 10.09
CA SER A 174 8.76 -10.72 9.07
C SER A 174 8.29 -12.16 8.98
N PHE A 175 6.97 -12.34 8.94
CA PHE A 175 6.33 -13.64 8.78
C PHE A 175 5.43 -13.61 7.54
N VAL A 176 5.66 -14.51 6.59
CA VAL A 176 4.77 -14.68 5.42
C VAL A 176 3.41 -15.16 5.91
N ILE A 177 2.34 -14.43 5.62
CA ILE A 177 1.02 -14.71 6.21
C ILE A 177 0.45 -16.03 5.73
N SER A 178 0.66 -16.41 4.47
CA SER A 178 0.22 -17.70 3.93
C SER A 178 0.86 -18.92 4.63
N SER A 179 1.95 -18.72 5.37
CA SER A 179 2.61 -19.77 6.18
C SER A 179 2.26 -19.71 7.68
N VAL A 180 1.46 -18.74 8.09
CA VAL A 180 0.95 -18.62 9.47
C VAL A 180 -0.24 -19.55 9.64
N LYS A 181 -0.29 -20.29 10.75
CA LYS A 181 -1.38 -21.19 11.13
C LYS A 181 -1.81 -20.95 12.56
N ASP A 182 -3.04 -21.31 12.90
CA ASP A 182 -3.57 -21.31 14.26
C ASP A 182 -3.38 -19.98 15.00
N VAL A 183 -3.57 -18.86 14.28
CA VAL A 183 -3.41 -17.54 14.87
C VAL A 183 -4.50 -17.28 15.90
N CYS A 184 -4.11 -16.83 17.08
CA CYS A 184 -5.03 -16.37 18.12
C CYS A 184 -4.53 -15.08 18.77
N MET A 185 -5.45 -14.15 19.00
CA MET A 185 -5.19 -12.93 19.74
C MET A 185 -5.20 -13.22 21.23
N SER A 186 -4.17 -12.79 21.96
CA SER A 186 -4.09 -12.92 23.41
C SER A 186 -4.79 -11.74 24.12
N ASN A 187 -5.02 -11.89 25.42
CA ASN A 187 -5.52 -10.77 26.25
C ASN A 187 -4.40 -9.80 26.70
N ILE A 188 -3.14 -10.11 26.36
CA ILE A 188 -1.99 -9.30 26.75
C ILE A 188 -1.82 -8.16 25.77
N SER A 189 -1.86 -6.93 26.26
CA SER A 189 -1.58 -5.73 25.48
C SER A 189 -0.07 -5.47 25.41
N PHE A 190 0.37 -4.77 24.37
CA PHE A 190 1.71 -4.24 24.25
C PHE A 190 1.67 -2.74 23.90
N ARG A 191 2.76 -2.06 24.13
CA ARG A 191 2.89 -0.64 23.77
C ARG A 191 3.64 -0.55 22.44
N ILE A 192 3.07 0.18 21.51
CA ILE A 192 3.76 0.50 20.25
C ILE A 192 4.99 1.35 20.54
N ILE A 193 6.13 0.92 20.04
CA ILE A 193 7.41 1.62 20.08
C ILE A 193 7.53 2.40 18.77
N PRO A 194 7.55 3.76 18.79
CA PRO A 194 7.55 4.58 17.58
C PRO A 194 8.70 4.26 16.63
N GLU A 195 9.88 3.97 17.18
CA GLU A 195 11.10 3.66 16.43
C GLU A 195 10.96 2.38 15.60
N ILE A 196 10.20 1.39 16.09
CA ILE A 196 9.90 0.16 15.34
C ILE A 196 8.96 0.48 14.17
N ASN A 197 7.92 1.27 14.40
CA ASN A 197 7.03 1.70 13.34
C ASN A 197 7.78 2.49 12.24
N GLU A 198 8.62 3.43 12.67
CA GLU A 198 9.44 4.24 11.76
C GLU A 198 10.41 3.35 10.94
N LYS A 199 11.02 2.35 11.58
CA LYS A 199 11.88 1.37 10.92
C LYS A 199 11.11 0.58 9.87
N ILE A 200 9.87 0.12 10.16
CA ILE A 200 9.03 -0.60 9.21
C ILE A 200 8.67 0.31 8.02
N GLU A 201 8.33 1.57 8.26
CA GLU A 201 7.92 2.52 7.20
C GLU A 201 9.09 2.96 6.30
N LYS A 202 10.30 3.07 6.85
CA LYS A 202 11.50 3.50 6.10
C LYS A 202 12.24 2.37 5.40
N THR A 203 12.03 1.12 5.83
CA THR A 203 12.68 -0.02 5.21
C THR A 203 12.07 -0.32 3.85
N ASP A 204 12.91 -0.40 2.83
CA ASP A 204 12.52 -0.86 1.50
C ASP A 204 12.36 -2.39 1.52
N GLY A 205 11.08 -2.85 1.58
CA GLY A 205 10.72 -4.26 1.70
C GLY A 205 10.50 -4.73 3.15
N ILE A 206 10.85 -5.99 3.40
CA ILE A 206 10.48 -6.73 4.63
C ILE A 206 11.67 -7.17 5.50
N TRP A 207 12.86 -6.68 5.19
CA TRP A 207 14.11 -7.09 5.84
C TRP A 207 14.55 -6.03 6.84
N TYR A 208 14.45 -6.34 8.14
CA TYR A 208 14.64 -5.37 9.23
C TYR A 208 15.98 -5.51 9.96
N SER A 209 16.97 -6.19 9.37
CA SER A 209 18.31 -6.26 9.95
C SER A 209 18.95 -4.87 10.10
N GLU A 210 19.87 -4.72 11.03
CA GLU A 210 20.67 -3.50 11.18
C GLU A 210 21.97 -3.54 10.37
N ASP A 211 22.36 -4.74 9.94
CA ASP A 211 23.57 -4.92 9.14
C ASP A 211 23.33 -4.45 7.70
N LEU A 212 23.94 -3.36 7.34
CA LEU A 212 23.88 -2.82 5.99
C LEU A 212 24.99 -3.42 5.13
N ILE A 213 24.61 -4.01 4.00
CA ILE A 213 25.52 -4.54 3.00
C ILE A 213 25.48 -3.59 1.80
N GLU A 214 26.64 -3.02 1.44
CA GLU A 214 26.78 -2.26 0.20
C GLU A 214 27.30 -3.19 -0.90
N ALA A 215 26.49 -3.36 -1.95
CA ALA A 215 26.88 -4.10 -3.14
C ALA A 215 27.23 -3.14 -4.27
N LEU A 216 28.45 -3.25 -4.78
CA LEU A 216 28.93 -2.54 -5.95
C LEU A 216 28.68 -3.40 -7.18
N ILE A 217 27.98 -2.85 -8.16
CA ILE A 217 27.42 -3.57 -9.29
C ILE A 217 27.78 -2.83 -10.58
N SER A 218 28.28 -3.57 -11.56
CA SER A 218 28.42 -3.10 -12.94
C SER A 218 27.19 -3.48 -13.74
N VAL A 219 26.65 -2.53 -14.50
CA VAL A 219 25.48 -2.70 -15.37
C VAL A 219 25.89 -2.33 -16.78
N SER A 220 25.71 -3.25 -17.74
CA SER A 220 26.07 -3.00 -19.13
C SER A 220 25.24 -1.88 -19.77
N ALA A 221 25.83 -1.18 -20.72
CA ALA A 221 25.16 -0.12 -21.47
C ALA A 221 23.85 -0.57 -22.12
N HIS A 222 23.76 -1.85 -22.46
CA HIS A 222 22.57 -2.44 -23.07
C HIS A 222 21.32 -2.33 -22.19
N VAL A 223 21.46 -2.53 -20.88
CA VAL A 223 20.35 -2.47 -19.92
C VAL A 223 20.38 -1.22 -19.03
N ALA A 224 21.40 -0.38 -19.14
CA ALA A 224 21.57 0.87 -18.37
C ALA A 224 20.32 1.78 -18.38
N PRO A 225 19.58 1.97 -19.50
CA PRO A 225 18.38 2.79 -19.50
C PRO A 225 17.30 2.32 -18.52
N TRP A 226 17.19 1.03 -18.25
CA TRP A 226 16.23 0.51 -17.28
C TRP A 226 16.55 0.94 -15.85
N PHE A 227 17.84 1.02 -15.51
CA PHE A 227 18.32 1.42 -14.19
C PHE A 227 18.29 2.94 -13.99
N THR A 228 18.39 3.71 -15.07
CA THR A 228 18.29 5.19 -15.00
C THR A 228 16.85 5.66 -14.88
N HIS A 229 15.90 4.92 -15.48
CA HIS A 229 14.47 5.29 -15.46
C HIS A 229 13.76 4.84 -14.19
N ARG A 230 14.28 3.83 -13.50
CA ARG A 230 13.67 3.25 -12.30
C ARG A 230 14.71 2.77 -11.32
N HIS A 231 14.41 2.87 -10.04
CA HIS A 231 15.17 2.16 -9.01
C HIS A 231 14.78 0.68 -9.07
N LEU A 232 15.65 -0.15 -9.67
CA LEU A 232 15.43 -1.58 -9.83
C LEU A 232 16.08 -2.39 -8.71
N LEU A 233 17.02 -1.80 -8.00
CA LEU A 233 17.72 -2.40 -6.87
C LEU A 233 17.38 -1.66 -5.59
N PRO A 234 17.28 -2.35 -4.44
CA PRO A 234 17.09 -1.72 -3.14
C PRO A 234 18.21 -0.71 -2.86
N GLY A 235 17.85 0.49 -2.37
CA GLY A 235 18.83 1.54 -2.07
C GLY A 235 19.76 1.89 -3.23
N GLN A 236 19.27 1.84 -4.47
CA GLN A 236 20.02 2.07 -5.70
C GLN A 236 20.59 3.48 -5.78
N GLU A 237 21.90 3.58 -6.04
CA GLU A 237 22.60 4.85 -6.32
C GLU A 237 23.56 4.64 -7.50
N ILE A 238 23.39 5.42 -8.57
CA ILE A 238 24.31 5.39 -9.72
C ILE A 238 25.47 6.31 -9.38
N ILE A 239 26.67 5.75 -9.21
CA ILE A 239 27.88 6.50 -8.82
C ILE A 239 28.74 6.90 -10.00
N HIS A 240 28.64 6.18 -11.13
CA HIS A 240 29.42 6.49 -12.32
C HIS A 240 28.72 5.99 -13.59
N THR A 241 28.89 6.73 -14.68
CA THR A 241 28.52 6.32 -16.03
C THR A 241 29.76 6.40 -16.92
N SER A 242 30.11 5.27 -17.52
CA SER A 242 31.28 5.20 -18.42
C SER A 242 31.01 5.90 -19.76
N ARG A 243 32.05 6.13 -20.56
CA ARG A 243 31.90 6.66 -21.92
C ARG A 243 31.18 5.70 -22.87
N SER A 244 31.24 4.40 -22.60
CA SER A 244 30.48 3.35 -23.33
C SER A 244 29.02 3.26 -22.92
N GLY A 245 28.59 3.94 -21.82
CA GLY A 245 27.24 3.92 -21.32
C GLY A 245 27.02 2.90 -20.20
N ASP A 246 28.05 2.16 -19.78
CA ASP A 246 27.93 1.24 -18.64
C ASP A 246 27.77 2.02 -17.33
N LEU A 247 27.02 1.47 -16.38
CA LEU A 247 26.83 2.10 -15.08
C LEU A 247 27.60 1.36 -14.00
N LEU A 248 28.07 2.12 -13.02
CA LEU A 248 28.53 1.62 -11.75
C LEU A 248 27.49 2.03 -10.70
N VAL A 249 26.91 1.06 -10.04
CA VAL A 249 25.75 1.23 -9.15
C VAL A 249 26.09 0.67 -7.77
N ILE A 250 25.74 1.43 -6.73
CA ILE A 250 25.68 0.91 -5.36
C ILE A 250 24.24 0.50 -5.07
N SER A 251 24.08 -0.69 -4.50
CA SER A 251 22.82 -1.14 -3.89
C SER A 251 23.05 -1.41 -2.41
N ARG A 252 22.17 -0.81 -1.56
CA ARG A 252 22.22 -0.98 -0.11
C ARG A 252 21.13 -1.92 0.31
N VAL A 253 21.51 -3.07 0.87
CA VAL A 253 20.59 -4.13 1.32
C VAL A 253 20.91 -4.53 2.75
N THR A 254 19.94 -5.06 3.46
CA THR A 254 20.12 -5.60 4.81
C THR A 254 20.18 -7.13 4.83
N HIS A 255 19.90 -7.77 3.68
CA HIS A 255 20.00 -9.21 3.49
C HIS A 255 20.32 -9.54 2.04
N THR A 256 21.13 -10.59 1.81
CA THR A 256 21.54 -11.00 0.45
C THR A 256 20.36 -11.43 -0.42
N ASP A 257 19.29 -11.99 0.17
CA ASP A 257 18.09 -12.41 -0.57
C ASP A 257 17.31 -11.24 -1.19
N GLN A 258 17.56 -10.00 -0.78
CA GLN A 258 16.99 -8.83 -1.43
C GLN A 258 17.57 -8.61 -2.83
N ILE A 259 18.83 -8.93 -3.03
CA ILE A 259 19.57 -8.61 -4.25
C ILE A 259 19.83 -9.83 -5.16
N MET A 260 20.04 -11.01 -4.58
CA MET A 260 20.40 -12.21 -5.35
C MET A 260 19.41 -12.58 -6.46
N PRO A 261 18.06 -12.55 -6.23
CA PRO A 261 17.10 -12.82 -7.31
C PRO A 261 17.18 -11.79 -8.44
N LEU A 262 17.44 -10.53 -8.10
CA LEU A 262 17.56 -9.42 -9.07
C LEU A 262 18.83 -9.58 -9.91
N MET A 263 19.94 -9.94 -9.28
CA MET A 263 21.17 -10.23 -10.01
C MET A 263 21.00 -11.38 -11.01
N LYS A 264 20.36 -12.48 -10.59
CA LYS A 264 20.05 -13.60 -11.47
C LYS A 264 19.12 -13.23 -12.63
N TYR A 265 18.18 -12.32 -12.41
CA TYR A 265 17.27 -11.85 -13.45
C TYR A 265 17.98 -11.06 -14.57
N TRP A 266 19.03 -10.30 -14.21
CA TRP A 266 19.72 -9.42 -15.13
C TRP A 266 20.98 -10.01 -15.75
N ILE A 267 21.31 -11.29 -15.50
CA ILE A 267 22.43 -11.98 -16.17
C ILE A 267 22.14 -12.07 -17.68
N PRO A 268 23.12 -11.83 -18.55
CA PRO A 268 24.53 -11.57 -18.28
C PRO A 268 24.91 -10.09 -18.14
N ASP A 269 23.95 -9.17 -18.18
CA ASP A 269 24.16 -7.74 -18.31
C ASP A 269 24.52 -7.03 -17.01
N VAL A 270 24.43 -7.75 -15.88
CA VAL A 270 24.73 -7.19 -14.55
C VAL A 270 25.73 -8.08 -13.83
N GLU A 271 26.76 -7.47 -13.26
CA GLU A 271 27.83 -8.14 -12.54
C GLU A 271 28.03 -7.54 -11.15
N VAL A 272 28.08 -8.38 -10.12
CA VAL A 272 28.46 -7.97 -8.76
C VAL A 272 29.98 -7.86 -8.69
N ILE A 273 30.49 -6.64 -8.39
CA ILE A 273 31.90 -6.39 -8.20
C ILE A 273 32.29 -6.66 -6.75
N GLN A 274 31.48 -6.15 -5.79
CA GLN A 274 31.65 -6.28 -4.36
C GLN A 274 30.28 -6.45 -3.66
N PRO A 275 30.20 -7.09 -2.50
CA PRO A 275 31.27 -7.81 -1.81
C PRO A 275 31.57 -9.18 -2.44
N ALA A 276 32.75 -9.70 -2.19
CA ALA A 276 33.19 -10.99 -2.73
C ALA A 276 32.26 -12.15 -2.36
N SER A 277 31.64 -12.10 -1.17
CA SER A 277 30.69 -13.12 -0.70
C SER A 277 29.45 -13.23 -1.63
N ILE A 278 28.83 -12.13 -2.02
CA ILE A 278 27.67 -12.13 -2.92
C ILE A 278 28.11 -12.57 -4.33
N ARG A 279 29.27 -12.06 -4.81
CA ARG A 279 29.82 -12.45 -6.11
C ARG A 279 30.09 -13.95 -6.18
N GLN A 280 30.71 -14.54 -5.16
CA GLN A 280 31.01 -15.96 -5.10
C GLN A 280 29.72 -16.80 -5.07
N GLN A 281 28.76 -16.46 -4.21
CA GLN A 281 27.47 -17.14 -4.15
C GLN A 281 26.74 -17.12 -5.49
N LEU A 282 26.72 -15.96 -6.16
CA LEU A 282 26.10 -15.83 -7.48
C LEU A 282 26.82 -16.73 -8.51
N ALA A 283 28.16 -16.76 -8.51
CA ALA A 283 28.94 -17.62 -9.41
C ALA A 283 28.63 -19.13 -9.18
N GLU A 284 28.54 -19.56 -7.91
CA GLU A 284 28.16 -20.94 -7.55
C GLU A 284 26.76 -21.30 -8.04
N ASP A 285 25.80 -20.38 -7.87
CA ASP A 285 24.41 -20.57 -8.33
C ASP A 285 24.34 -20.67 -9.86
N ILE A 286 25.11 -19.82 -10.58
CA ILE A 286 25.18 -19.85 -12.05
C ILE A 286 25.80 -21.18 -12.53
N GLN A 287 26.90 -21.63 -11.90
CA GLN A 287 27.53 -22.91 -12.23
C GLN A 287 26.58 -24.10 -11.99
N SER A 288 25.83 -24.06 -10.88
CA SER A 288 24.82 -25.08 -10.57
C SER A 288 23.70 -25.07 -11.60
N ALA A 289 23.26 -23.90 -12.04
CA ALA A 289 22.28 -23.77 -13.09
C ALA A 289 22.81 -24.33 -14.43
N LEU A 290 24.03 -23.93 -14.82
CA LEU A 290 24.66 -24.38 -16.06
C LEU A 290 24.80 -25.89 -16.13
N LYS A 291 25.19 -26.56 -15.03
CA LYS A 291 25.25 -28.02 -14.95
C LYS A 291 23.91 -28.67 -15.24
N ARG A 292 22.80 -28.11 -14.78
CA ARG A 292 21.46 -28.62 -15.06
C ARG A 292 21.03 -28.47 -16.52
N TYR A 293 21.44 -27.39 -17.17
CA TYR A 293 21.12 -27.16 -18.59
C TYR A 293 22.03 -27.93 -19.55
N THR A 294 23.25 -28.30 -19.13
CA THR A 294 24.22 -29.06 -19.97
C THR A 294 24.12 -30.57 -19.79
N GLN A 295 23.47 -31.06 -18.73
CA GLN A 295 23.16 -32.49 -18.60
C GLN A 295 21.92 -32.85 -19.39
N PRO A 296 21.86 -34.07 -20.04
CA PRO A 296 20.66 -34.49 -20.71
C PRO A 296 19.47 -34.51 -19.72
N SER A 297 18.38 -33.84 -20.10
CA SER A 297 17.16 -33.74 -19.30
C SER A 297 16.61 -35.16 -19.06
N ASN A 298 16.73 -35.68 -17.84
CA ASN A 298 15.93 -36.78 -17.34
C ASN A 298 14.54 -36.25 -16.93
N ALA A 299 13.83 -35.60 -17.88
CA ALA A 299 12.42 -35.27 -17.65
C ALA A 299 11.61 -36.58 -17.75
N PRO A 300 10.69 -36.83 -16.77
CA PRO A 300 9.80 -37.98 -16.78
C PRO A 300 8.82 -37.93 -17.94
#